data_196ee6686701793ed33c53e7e0c849ad
#
_entry.id   196ee6686701793ed33c53e7e0c849ad
#
_cell.length_a   1.000
_cell.length_b   1.000
_cell.length_c   1.000
_cell.angle_alpha   90.00
_cell.angle_beta   90.00
_cell.angle_gamma   90.00
#
_symmetry.space_group_name_H-M   'P 1'
#
loop_
_entity.id
_entity.type
_entity.pdbx_description
1 polymer ?
#
loop_
_entity_poly.entity_id
_entity_poly.type
_entity_poly.pdbx_seq_one_letter_code
_entity_poly.pdbx_strand_id
1 'polypeptide(L)'
;LLENFASNLNIDVKDIAKRAFSSVSPAHLGSRCTVFMNSTIINEQRDGKNPDDIMAGLCRSIIENVFTKVVRVANTKELGEKVVVQGGTFRNRAVLRAIEEYLDMNVTLAPFPGEMGALGAALAAKKHIKEEGYANGESSSFIGFEAVKKFEYTTQSGVRCEHCGNHCLRNVLTFPDGGRWVTGNRCDNGLILDDTAAVL
;
A
#
# COMPACT_ATOMS: atom_id res chain seq x y z
N LEU A 1 -6.66 3.61 1.27
CA LEU A 1 -7.96 3.68 1.97
C LEU A 1 -8.04 4.94 2.84
N LEU A 2 -7.18 5.13 3.84
CA LEU A 2 -7.16 6.34 4.68
C LEU A 2 -7.05 7.61 3.86
N GLU A 3 -6.15 7.68 2.90
CA GLU A 3 -5.96 8.83 2.01
C GLU A 3 -7.23 9.20 1.26
N ASN A 4 -7.92 8.22 0.68
CA ASN A 4 -9.14 8.48 -0.08
C ASN A 4 -10.25 9.07 0.81
N PHE A 5 -10.42 8.52 2.02
CA PHE A 5 -11.43 9.05 2.94
C PHE A 5 -11.03 10.40 3.54
N ALA A 6 -9.76 10.61 3.84
CA ALA A 6 -9.25 11.89 4.30
C ALA A 6 -9.47 12.98 3.23
N SER A 7 -9.14 12.69 1.96
CA SER A 7 -9.41 13.60 0.84
C SER A 7 -10.88 13.95 0.69
N ASN A 8 -11.78 12.97 0.83
CA ASN A 8 -13.24 13.20 0.77
C ASN A 8 -13.73 14.10 1.90
N LEU A 9 -13.04 14.14 3.04
CA LEU A 9 -13.33 14.99 4.19
C LEU A 9 -12.49 16.27 4.20
N ASN A 10 -11.73 16.58 3.14
CA ASN A 10 -10.77 17.68 3.04
C ASN A 10 -9.73 17.69 4.18
N ILE A 11 -9.25 16.49 4.56
CA ILE A 11 -8.21 16.30 5.58
C ILE A 11 -6.92 15.88 4.90
N ASP A 12 -5.79 16.57 5.20
CA ASP A 12 -4.47 16.15 4.73
C ASP A 12 -4.09 14.81 5.39
N VAL A 13 -3.44 13.92 4.63
CA VAL A 13 -2.94 12.62 5.11
C VAL A 13 -2.08 12.75 6.37
N LYS A 14 -1.30 13.84 6.46
CA LYS A 14 -0.43 14.15 7.61
C LYS A 14 -1.22 14.45 8.88
N ASP A 15 -2.45 14.95 8.73
CA ASP A 15 -3.30 15.36 9.84
C ASP A 15 -4.24 14.24 10.34
N ILE A 16 -4.31 13.10 9.65
CA ILE A 16 -5.20 11.99 10.01
C ILE A 16 -5.00 11.57 11.47
N ALA A 17 -3.74 11.37 11.89
CA ALA A 17 -3.45 10.95 13.26
C ALA A 17 -3.88 12.00 14.28
N LYS A 18 -3.58 13.28 14.02
CA LYS A 18 -3.96 14.39 14.89
C LYS A 18 -5.47 14.47 15.04
N ARG A 19 -6.21 14.39 13.93
CA ARG A 19 -7.67 14.40 13.92
C ARG A 19 -8.25 13.21 14.68
N ALA A 20 -7.73 12.00 14.43
CA ALA A 20 -8.18 10.80 15.14
C ALA A 20 -7.96 10.89 16.66
N PHE A 21 -6.85 11.50 17.10
CA PHE A 21 -6.61 11.72 18.54
C PHE A 21 -7.46 12.82 19.16
N SER A 22 -8.04 13.73 18.36
CA SER A 22 -9.00 14.73 18.83
C SER A 22 -10.42 14.18 18.97
N SER A 23 -10.65 12.94 18.54
CA SER A 23 -11.97 12.28 18.65
C SER A 23 -12.36 12.05 20.10
N VAL A 24 -13.60 12.39 20.41
CA VAL A 24 -14.22 12.15 21.73
C VAL A 24 -15.09 10.88 21.71
N SER A 25 -15.67 10.57 20.55
CA SER A 25 -16.58 9.45 20.38
C SER A 25 -16.39 8.81 18.99
N PRO A 26 -15.34 7.98 18.81
CA PRO A 26 -15.04 7.37 17.54
C PRO A 26 -16.23 6.70 16.87
N ALA A 27 -16.39 6.90 15.56
CA ALA A 27 -17.46 6.30 14.79
C ALA A 27 -17.29 4.77 14.72
N HIS A 28 -18.40 4.03 14.76
CA HIS A 28 -18.38 2.58 14.67
C HIS A 28 -18.57 2.11 13.21
N LEU A 29 -17.46 1.99 12.47
CA LEU A 29 -17.50 1.68 11.05
C LEU A 29 -17.46 0.18 10.74
N GLY A 30 -17.10 -0.65 11.72
CA GLY A 30 -16.98 -2.11 11.60
C GLY A 30 -15.93 -2.56 10.60
N SER A 31 -15.90 -3.85 10.33
CA SER A 31 -14.92 -4.50 9.41
C SER A 31 -15.47 -4.69 8.00
N ARG A 32 -16.09 -3.66 7.42
CA ARG A 32 -16.65 -3.72 6.06
C ARG A 32 -15.60 -3.39 4.99
N CYS A 33 -15.82 -3.85 3.75
CA CYS A 33 -14.97 -3.44 2.65
C CYS A 33 -15.18 -1.95 2.33
N THR A 34 -14.17 -1.32 1.72
CA THR A 34 -14.13 0.13 1.42
C THR A 34 -15.37 0.63 0.67
N VAL A 35 -15.94 -0.18 -0.23
CA VAL A 35 -17.11 0.20 -1.03
C VAL A 35 -18.33 0.46 -0.13
N PHE A 36 -18.57 -0.43 0.83
CA PHE A 36 -19.69 -0.29 1.76
C PHE A 36 -19.42 0.72 2.89
N MET A 37 -18.16 1.04 3.14
CA MET A 37 -17.78 1.99 4.19
C MET A 37 -18.24 3.41 3.89
N ASN A 38 -18.30 3.82 2.62
CA ASN A 38 -18.85 5.13 2.24
C ASN A 38 -20.28 5.35 2.78
N SER A 39 -21.15 4.37 2.60
CA SER A 39 -22.53 4.45 3.09
C SER A 39 -22.57 4.53 4.62
N THR A 40 -21.71 3.78 5.31
CA THR A 40 -21.63 3.82 6.78
C THR A 40 -21.13 5.19 7.24
N ILE A 41 -20.11 5.76 6.62
CA ILE A 41 -19.60 7.11 6.96
C ILE A 41 -20.69 8.16 6.77
N ILE A 42 -21.45 8.12 5.69
CA ILE A 42 -22.55 9.07 5.45
C ILE A 42 -23.61 8.95 6.55
N ASN A 43 -23.93 7.74 6.99
CA ASN A 43 -24.89 7.54 8.07
C ASN A 43 -24.35 8.08 9.40
N GLU A 44 -23.10 7.77 9.75
CA GLU A 44 -22.44 8.29 10.96
C GLU A 44 -22.39 9.84 10.97
N GLN A 45 -22.17 10.46 9.80
CA GLN A 45 -22.22 11.92 9.65
C GLN A 45 -23.63 12.48 9.89
N ARG A 46 -24.66 11.79 9.40
CA ARG A 46 -26.08 12.17 9.65
C ARG A 46 -26.45 12.01 11.12
N ASP A 47 -25.85 11.04 11.80
CA ASP A 47 -26.03 10.79 13.23
C ASP A 47 -25.19 11.74 14.10
N GLY A 48 -24.52 12.72 13.47
CA GLY A 48 -23.82 13.81 14.17
C GLY A 48 -22.35 13.55 14.47
N LYS A 49 -21.75 12.47 13.91
CA LYS A 49 -20.31 12.23 14.04
C LYS A 49 -19.53 13.27 13.25
N ASN A 50 -18.58 13.90 13.90
CA ASN A 50 -17.68 14.86 13.28
C ASN A 50 -16.53 14.16 12.50
N PRO A 51 -15.77 14.87 11.66
CA PRO A 51 -14.66 14.29 10.91
C PRO A 51 -13.57 13.62 11.76
N ASP A 52 -13.34 14.09 12.99
CA ASP A 52 -12.35 13.55 13.91
C ASP A 52 -12.79 12.17 14.41
N ASP A 53 -14.07 12.04 14.76
CA ASP A 53 -14.67 10.76 15.16
C ASP A 53 -14.65 9.74 14.01
N ILE A 54 -14.88 10.20 12.79
CA ILE A 54 -14.82 9.35 11.60
C ILE A 54 -13.38 8.88 11.34
N MET A 55 -12.37 9.77 11.46
CA MET A 55 -10.96 9.40 11.29
C MET A 55 -10.51 8.38 12.32
N ALA A 56 -10.92 8.54 13.58
CA ALA A 56 -10.66 7.56 14.64
C ALA A 56 -11.32 6.21 14.34
N GLY A 57 -12.58 6.22 13.92
CA GLY A 57 -13.32 5.03 13.51
C GLY A 57 -12.66 4.31 12.32
N LEU A 58 -12.17 5.06 11.33
CA LEU A 58 -11.43 4.50 10.18
C LEU A 58 -10.14 3.79 10.62
N CYS A 59 -9.35 4.39 11.51
CA CYS A 59 -8.15 3.76 12.03
C CYS A 59 -8.47 2.43 12.73
N ARG A 60 -9.52 2.38 13.56
CA ARG A 60 -9.99 1.16 14.22
C ARG A 60 -10.50 0.12 13.22
N SER A 61 -11.29 0.53 12.24
CA SER A 61 -11.83 -0.33 11.19
C SER A 61 -10.75 -1.03 10.35
N ILE A 62 -9.61 -0.35 10.09
CA ILE A 62 -8.48 -0.97 9.40
C ILE A 62 -7.94 -2.15 10.20
N ILE A 63 -7.72 -1.97 11.49
CA ILE A 63 -7.20 -3.03 12.35
C ILE A 63 -8.21 -4.18 12.47
N GLU A 64 -9.47 -3.87 12.70
CA GLU A 64 -10.54 -4.86 12.73
C GLU A 64 -10.60 -5.68 11.43
N ASN A 65 -10.48 -5.03 10.26
CA ASN A 65 -10.42 -5.72 8.97
C ASN A 65 -9.20 -6.65 8.86
N VAL A 66 -8.03 -6.22 9.33
CA VAL A 66 -6.83 -7.05 9.32
C VAL A 66 -7.05 -8.31 10.15
N PHE A 67 -7.54 -8.18 11.37
CA PHE A 67 -7.71 -9.33 12.26
C PHE A 67 -8.84 -10.25 11.84
N THR A 68 -9.96 -9.71 11.38
CA THR A 68 -11.13 -10.51 10.99
C THR A 68 -11.01 -11.18 9.63
N LYS A 69 -10.29 -10.57 8.68
CA LYS A 69 -10.27 -11.04 7.28
C LYS A 69 -8.92 -11.58 6.82
N VAL A 70 -7.81 -11.07 7.36
CA VAL A 70 -6.47 -11.45 6.93
C VAL A 70 -5.83 -12.40 7.94
N VAL A 71 -5.63 -11.96 9.17
CA VAL A 71 -4.99 -12.76 10.22
C VAL A 71 -5.90 -13.92 10.65
N ARG A 72 -7.20 -13.65 10.80
CA ARG A 72 -8.24 -14.64 11.14
C ARG A 72 -7.95 -15.41 12.43
N VAL A 73 -7.32 -14.75 13.39
CA VAL A 73 -7.09 -15.31 14.73
C VAL A 73 -8.29 -15.02 15.59
N ALA A 74 -8.94 -16.05 16.08
CA ALA A 74 -10.12 -15.91 16.93
C ALA A 74 -9.77 -15.43 18.35
N ASN A 75 -8.58 -15.80 18.83
CA ASN A 75 -8.09 -15.41 20.14
C ASN A 75 -6.75 -14.67 19.99
N THR A 76 -6.75 -13.37 20.25
CA THR A 76 -5.56 -12.50 20.12
C THR A 76 -4.40 -12.93 21.04
N LYS A 77 -4.67 -13.68 22.13
CA LYS A 77 -3.65 -14.24 23.00
C LYS A 77 -2.74 -15.27 22.34
N GLU A 78 -3.19 -15.87 21.22
CA GLU A 78 -2.38 -16.79 20.42
C GLU A 78 -1.23 -16.11 19.68
N LEU A 79 -1.25 -14.77 19.56
CA LEU A 79 -0.18 -13.98 18.99
C LEU A 79 1.06 -13.89 19.90
N GLY A 80 0.96 -14.36 21.15
CA GLY A 80 2.01 -14.30 22.14
C GLY A 80 2.09 -12.97 22.87
N GLU A 81 3.11 -12.84 23.72
CA GLU A 81 3.28 -11.68 24.61
C GLU A 81 3.99 -10.49 23.95
N LYS A 82 4.63 -10.71 22.80
CA LYS A 82 5.39 -9.68 22.06
C LYS A 82 4.93 -9.61 20.62
N VAL A 83 4.25 -8.53 20.29
CA VAL A 83 3.78 -8.26 18.92
C VAL A 83 4.62 -7.14 18.31
N VAL A 84 5.22 -7.42 17.17
CA VAL A 84 5.95 -6.42 16.37
C VAL A 84 5.11 -6.07 15.14
N VAL A 85 4.94 -4.79 14.88
CA VAL A 85 4.22 -4.29 13.71
C VAL A 85 5.15 -3.60 12.74
N GLN A 86 4.90 -3.80 11.45
CA GLN A 86 5.65 -3.20 10.34
C GLN A 86 4.73 -2.84 9.19
N GLY A 87 5.24 -2.08 8.25
CA GLY A 87 4.48 -1.54 7.11
C GLY A 87 4.22 -0.04 7.24
N GLY A 88 4.20 0.67 6.12
CA GLY A 88 4.07 2.13 6.08
C GLY A 88 2.81 2.68 6.74
N THR A 89 1.74 1.90 6.81
CA THR A 89 0.49 2.27 7.48
C THR A 89 0.70 2.57 8.97
N PHE A 90 1.64 1.88 9.63
CA PHE A 90 1.95 2.10 11.05
C PHE A 90 2.82 3.32 11.33
N ARG A 91 3.23 4.08 10.32
CA ARG A 91 3.74 5.45 10.49
C ARG A 91 2.64 6.38 11.04
N ASN A 92 1.38 6.04 10.78
CA ASN A 92 0.24 6.73 11.37
C ASN A 92 0.04 6.24 12.82
N ARG A 93 0.30 7.12 13.77
CA ARG A 93 0.22 6.81 15.21
C ARG A 93 -1.19 6.46 15.68
N ALA A 94 -2.25 6.95 15.02
CA ALA A 94 -3.61 6.57 15.38
C ALA A 94 -3.92 5.12 14.97
N VAL A 95 -3.35 4.63 13.86
CA VAL A 95 -3.45 3.20 13.50
C VAL A 95 -2.65 2.34 14.47
N LEU A 96 -1.47 2.81 14.88
CA LEU A 96 -0.66 2.13 15.90
C LEU A 96 -1.44 2.03 17.23
N ARG A 97 -2.07 3.11 17.67
CA ARG A 97 -2.92 3.10 18.88
C ARG A 97 -4.12 2.17 18.72
N ALA A 98 -4.75 2.17 17.55
CA ALA A 98 -5.90 1.30 17.28
C ALA A 98 -5.56 -0.20 17.40
N ILE A 99 -4.36 -0.64 17.00
CA ILE A 99 -3.96 -2.04 17.18
C ILE A 99 -3.65 -2.35 18.65
N GLU A 100 -3.05 -1.43 19.40
CA GLU A 100 -2.82 -1.60 20.85
C GLU A 100 -4.14 -1.74 21.61
N GLU A 101 -5.14 -0.93 21.26
CA GLU A 101 -6.50 -1.03 21.83
C GLU A 101 -7.19 -2.34 21.43
N TYR A 102 -7.04 -2.78 20.19
CA TYR A 102 -7.65 -4.01 19.71
C TYR A 102 -7.07 -5.25 20.39
N LEU A 103 -5.76 -5.25 20.63
CA LEU A 103 -5.03 -6.37 21.25
C LEU A 103 -5.02 -6.30 22.78
N ASP A 104 -5.41 -5.16 23.36
CA ASP A 104 -5.26 -4.85 24.78
C ASP A 104 -3.82 -5.04 25.28
N MET A 105 -2.83 -4.62 24.48
CA MET A 105 -1.42 -4.72 24.78
C MET A 105 -0.58 -3.70 24.02
N ASN A 106 0.60 -3.36 24.55
CA ASN A 106 1.56 -2.54 23.81
C ASN A 106 2.18 -3.36 22.66
N VAL A 107 2.36 -2.71 21.51
CA VAL A 107 3.04 -3.31 20.38
C VAL A 107 4.38 -2.61 20.11
N THR A 108 5.33 -3.35 19.54
CA THR A 108 6.62 -2.80 19.14
C THR A 108 6.55 -2.36 17.68
N LEU A 109 6.74 -1.07 17.43
CA LEU A 109 6.87 -0.57 16.07
C LEU A 109 8.31 -0.80 15.57
N ALA A 110 8.45 -1.41 14.39
CA ALA A 110 9.76 -1.56 13.75
C ALA A 110 10.42 -0.18 13.49
N PRO A 111 11.75 -0.06 13.59
CA PRO A 111 12.45 1.24 13.46
C PRO A 111 12.17 1.97 12.15
N PHE A 112 12.07 1.24 11.06
CA PHE A 112 11.78 1.73 9.72
C PHE A 112 10.57 0.97 9.14
N PRO A 113 9.36 1.22 9.64
CA PRO A 113 8.22 0.34 9.40
C PRO A 113 7.88 0.21 7.91
N GLY A 114 8.08 1.23 7.10
CA GLY A 114 7.81 1.20 5.66
C GLY A 114 8.84 0.41 4.85
N GLU A 115 10.05 0.28 5.36
CA GLU A 115 11.22 -0.28 4.67
C GLU A 115 11.57 -1.71 5.13
N MET A 116 10.89 -2.24 6.15
CA MET A 116 11.20 -3.57 6.71
C MET A 116 11.08 -4.70 5.70
N GLY A 117 10.17 -4.59 4.73
CA GLY A 117 10.06 -5.55 3.62
C GLY A 117 11.31 -5.57 2.75
N ALA A 118 11.86 -4.40 2.41
CA ALA A 118 13.09 -4.28 1.63
C ALA A 118 14.30 -4.83 2.41
N LEU A 119 14.39 -4.55 3.71
CA LEU A 119 15.42 -5.12 4.57
C LEU A 119 15.33 -6.64 4.63
N GLY A 120 14.11 -7.19 4.79
CA GLY A 120 13.88 -8.63 4.79
C GLY A 120 14.29 -9.29 3.47
N ALA A 121 13.94 -8.69 2.34
CA ALA A 121 14.32 -9.16 1.02
C ALA A 121 15.85 -9.15 0.84
N ALA A 122 16.53 -8.09 1.28
CA ALA A 122 17.99 -8.00 1.22
C ALA A 122 18.68 -9.08 2.09
N LEU A 123 18.14 -9.34 3.29
CA LEU A 123 18.64 -10.40 4.16
C LEU A 123 18.42 -11.79 3.58
N ALA A 124 17.25 -12.04 2.95
CA ALA A 124 16.95 -13.29 2.27
C ALA A 124 17.88 -13.51 1.08
N ALA A 125 18.09 -12.50 0.24
CA ALA A 125 19.03 -12.56 -0.88
C ALA A 125 20.45 -12.82 -0.40
N LYS A 126 20.90 -12.13 0.66
CA LYS A 126 22.23 -12.38 1.26
C LYS A 126 22.39 -13.83 1.75
N LYS A 127 21.35 -14.39 2.36
CA LYS A 127 21.34 -15.77 2.83
C LYS A 127 21.45 -16.73 1.64
N HIS A 128 20.60 -16.56 0.64
CA HIS A 128 20.58 -17.38 -0.57
C HIS A 128 21.94 -17.42 -1.28
N ILE A 129 22.56 -16.26 -1.50
CA ILE A 129 23.87 -16.19 -2.15
C ILE A 129 24.97 -16.85 -1.31
N LYS A 130 24.88 -16.80 0.03
CA LYS A 130 25.84 -17.49 0.91
C LYS A 130 25.73 -19.01 0.84
N GLU A 131 24.50 -19.53 0.73
CA GLU A 131 24.21 -20.95 0.77
C GLU A 131 24.34 -21.61 -0.62
N GLU A 132 23.88 -20.94 -1.67
CA GLU A 132 23.78 -21.50 -3.01
C GLU A 132 24.73 -20.84 -4.03
N GLY A 133 25.31 -19.69 -3.71
CA GLY A 133 26.10 -18.89 -4.62
C GLY A 133 25.25 -18.16 -5.67
N TYR A 134 25.92 -17.54 -6.63
CA TYR A 134 25.25 -17.03 -7.83
C TYR A 134 25.06 -18.16 -8.84
N ALA A 135 23.91 -18.21 -9.49
CA ALA A 135 23.67 -19.15 -10.55
C ALA A 135 24.78 -19.01 -11.62
N ASN A 136 25.42 -20.13 -12.00
CA ASN A 136 26.50 -20.20 -13.00
C ASN A 136 27.75 -19.37 -12.69
N GLY A 137 27.99 -18.95 -11.43
CA GLY A 137 29.14 -18.13 -11.07
C GLY A 137 29.08 -16.68 -11.57
N GLU A 138 27.94 -16.24 -12.05
CA GLU A 138 27.73 -14.87 -12.55
C GLU A 138 27.67 -13.87 -11.39
N SER A 139 28.07 -12.61 -11.66
CA SER A 139 27.89 -11.51 -10.74
C SER A 139 26.44 -10.97 -10.80
N SER A 140 26.04 -10.21 -9.80
CA SER A 140 24.72 -9.55 -9.80
C SER A 140 24.53 -8.67 -11.04
N SER A 141 23.33 -8.74 -11.64
CA SER A 141 22.89 -7.82 -12.70
C SER A 141 22.46 -6.44 -12.19
N PHE A 142 22.67 -6.15 -10.89
CA PHE A 142 22.36 -4.87 -10.32
C PHE A 142 23.18 -3.75 -10.95
N ILE A 143 22.51 -2.74 -11.50
CA ILE A 143 23.13 -1.63 -12.25
C ILE A 143 23.97 -0.67 -11.39
N GLY A 144 23.93 -0.81 -10.08
CA GLY A 144 24.65 0.02 -9.11
C GLY A 144 23.88 1.26 -8.65
N PHE A 145 24.21 1.75 -7.45
CA PHE A 145 23.48 2.85 -6.82
C PHE A 145 23.56 4.16 -7.58
N GLU A 146 24.66 4.46 -8.25
CA GLU A 146 24.81 5.69 -9.04
C GLU A 146 23.92 5.66 -10.30
N ALA A 147 23.79 4.50 -10.93
CA ALA A 147 22.86 4.34 -12.05
C ALA A 147 21.40 4.44 -11.59
N VAL A 148 21.07 3.85 -10.43
CA VAL A 148 19.73 3.97 -9.84
C VAL A 148 19.37 5.43 -9.50
N LYS A 149 20.31 6.22 -8.96
CA LYS A 149 20.07 7.64 -8.65
C LYS A 149 19.82 8.49 -9.91
N LYS A 150 20.42 8.10 -11.02
CA LYS A 150 20.29 8.77 -12.32
C LYS A 150 19.25 8.11 -13.22
N PHE A 151 18.52 7.13 -12.69
CA PHE A 151 17.55 6.38 -13.47
C PHE A 151 16.38 7.28 -13.85
N GLU A 152 16.21 7.49 -15.13
CA GLU A 152 15.15 8.30 -15.71
C GLU A 152 14.33 7.49 -16.69
N TYR A 153 13.08 7.84 -16.83
CA TYR A 153 12.20 7.29 -17.86
C TYR A 153 11.12 8.30 -18.20
N THR A 154 10.58 8.18 -19.39
CA THR A 154 9.40 8.93 -19.80
C THR A 154 8.18 8.02 -19.82
N THR A 155 7.01 8.56 -19.54
CA THR A 155 5.75 7.81 -19.55
C THR A 155 4.78 8.43 -20.52
N GLN A 156 4.32 7.65 -21.49
CA GLN A 156 3.19 7.98 -22.36
C GLN A 156 1.97 7.25 -21.81
N SER A 157 1.03 7.99 -21.26
CA SER A 157 -0.22 7.43 -20.71
C SER A 157 -1.34 7.44 -21.73
N GLY A 158 -2.30 6.50 -21.57
CA GLY A 158 -3.48 6.44 -22.40
C GLY A 158 -3.25 5.88 -23.82
N VAL A 159 -2.13 5.19 -24.05
CA VAL A 159 -1.85 4.56 -25.35
C VAL A 159 -2.84 3.43 -25.59
N ARG A 160 -3.65 3.56 -26.65
CA ARG A 160 -4.64 2.56 -27.02
C ARG A 160 -3.97 1.31 -27.59
N CYS A 161 -4.41 0.15 -27.14
CA CYS A 161 -3.99 -1.14 -27.70
C CYS A 161 -4.90 -1.49 -28.88
N GLU A 162 -4.32 -1.78 -30.05
CA GLU A 162 -5.08 -2.10 -31.26
C GLU A 162 -5.13 -3.62 -31.57
N HIS A 163 -4.59 -4.46 -30.68
CA HIS A 163 -4.45 -5.90 -30.94
C HIS A 163 -5.73 -6.72 -30.69
N CYS A 164 -6.81 -6.11 -30.18
CA CYS A 164 -8.11 -6.77 -30.05
C CYS A 164 -9.24 -5.74 -29.84
N GLY A 165 -10.48 -6.19 -29.93
CA GLY A 165 -11.68 -5.35 -29.79
C GLY A 165 -11.86 -4.66 -28.43
N ASN A 166 -11.08 -4.99 -27.39
CA ASN A 166 -11.17 -4.33 -26.09
C ASN A 166 -10.50 -2.96 -26.05
N HIS A 167 -9.56 -2.69 -26.96
CA HIS A 167 -8.87 -1.41 -27.07
C HIS A 167 -8.43 -0.82 -25.72
N CYS A 168 -7.79 -1.63 -24.85
CA CYS A 168 -7.37 -1.20 -23.53
C CYS A 168 -6.41 -0.01 -23.58
N LEU A 169 -6.60 0.95 -22.68
CA LEU A 169 -5.65 2.03 -22.47
C LEU A 169 -4.51 1.50 -21.60
N ARG A 170 -3.28 1.74 -22.04
CA ARG A 170 -2.04 1.30 -21.42
C ARG A 170 -1.06 2.46 -21.26
N ASN A 171 -0.10 2.32 -20.38
CA ASN A 171 1.01 3.27 -20.25
C ASN A 171 2.27 2.63 -20.83
N VAL A 172 2.99 3.39 -21.63
CA VAL A 172 4.28 2.98 -22.19
C VAL A 172 5.37 3.80 -21.52
N LEU A 173 6.28 3.11 -20.85
CA LEU A 173 7.48 3.70 -20.27
C LEU A 173 8.61 3.52 -21.28
N THR A 174 9.38 4.56 -21.52
CA THR A 174 10.57 4.53 -22.39
C THR A 174 11.79 4.93 -21.58
N PHE A 175 12.82 4.11 -21.62
CA PHE A 175 14.08 4.31 -20.93
C PHE A 175 15.12 4.98 -21.84
N PRO A 176 16.17 5.59 -21.28
CA PRO A 176 17.21 6.29 -22.06
C PRO A 176 17.94 5.43 -23.08
N ASP A 177 18.02 4.13 -22.84
CA ASP A 177 18.60 3.11 -23.75
C ASP A 177 17.68 2.74 -24.90
N GLY A 178 16.48 3.31 -24.98
CA GLY A 178 15.44 2.98 -25.95
C GLY A 178 14.58 1.77 -25.56
N GLY A 179 14.87 1.12 -24.44
CA GLY A 179 14.02 0.07 -23.89
C GLY A 179 12.64 0.59 -23.57
N ARG A 180 11.61 -0.25 -23.76
CA ARG A 180 10.22 0.11 -23.49
C ARG A 180 9.56 -0.89 -22.55
N TRP A 181 8.71 -0.41 -21.67
CA TRP A 181 7.91 -1.23 -20.77
C TRP A 181 6.45 -0.81 -20.79
N VAL A 182 5.54 -1.78 -20.85
CA VAL A 182 4.09 -1.52 -20.87
C VAL A 182 3.46 -1.89 -19.56
N THR A 183 2.59 -1.02 -19.06
CA THR A 183 1.76 -1.26 -17.87
C THR A 183 0.29 -0.94 -18.15
N GLY A 184 -0.62 -1.51 -17.35
CA GLY A 184 -2.06 -1.30 -17.53
C GLY A 184 -2.69 -2.16 -18.64
N ASN A 185 -1.88 -3.04 -19.28
CA ASN A 185 -2.39 -4.04 -20.21
C ASN A 185 -3.26 -5.07 -19.46
N ARG A 186 -4.28 -5.61 -20.14
CA ARG A 186 -5.19 -6.61 -19.59
C ARG A 186 -4.91 -8.04 -20.06
N CYS A 187 -4.02 -8.19 -21.02
CA CYS A 187 -3.55 -9.48 -21.57
C CYS A 187 -2.18 -9.30 -22.21
N ASP A 188 -1.54 -10.39 -22.60
CA ASP A 188 -0.19 -10.41 -23.18
C ASP A 188 -0.12 -9.67 -24.54
N ASN A 189 -1.21 -9.65 -25.32
CA ASN A 189 -1.25 -8.86 -26.55
C ASN A 189 -1.01 -7.36 -26.28
N GLY A 190 -1.36 -6.88 -25.09
CA GLY A 190 -1.12 -5.49 -24.70
C GLY A 190 0.37 -5.16 -24.46
N LEU A 191 1.25 -6.13 -24.41
CA LEU A 191 2.70 -5.93 -24.31
C LEU A 191 3.32 -5.64 -25.69
N ILE A 192 2.64 -5.97 -26.78
CA ILE A 192 3.12 -5.76 -28.14
C ILE A 192 3.12 -4.25 -28.40
N LEU A 193 4.28 -3.73 -28.76
CA LEU A 193 4.47 -2.34 -29.20
C LEU A 193 4.77 -2.38 -30.70
N ASP A 194 3.86 -1.87 -31.49
CA ASP A 194 4.11 -1.65 -32.93
C ASP A 194 5.09 -0.49 -33.06
N ASP A 195 6.13 -0.66 -33.85
CA ASP A 195 7.13 0.38 -34.12
C ASP A 195 6.56 1.61 -34.83
N THR A 196 5.29 1.53 -35.24
CA THR A 196 4.54 2.56 -35.95
C THR A 196 3.69 3.49 -35.06
N ALA A 197 3.69 3.32 -33.73
CA ALA A 197 3.07 4.28 -32.83
C ALA A 197 3.94 5.56 -32.70
N ALA A 198 4.29 6.14 -33.83
CA ALA A 198 4.70 7.52 -33.92
C ALA A 198 3.46 8.39 -33.69
N VAL A 199 3.49 9.09 -32.57
CA VAL A 199 2.92 10.43 -32.35
C VAL A 199 1.77 10.84 -33.28
N LEU A 200 0.57 10.87 -32.73
CA LEU A 200 -0.44 11.86 -33.07
C LEU A 200 -0.46 12.93 -32.00
#